data_8fecc6d3947b15bdba88e0a8dd36f5f7
#
_entry.id   8fecc6d3947b15bdba88e0a8dd36f5f7
#
_cell.length_a   1.000
_cell.length_b   1.000
_cell.length_c   1.000
_cell.angle_alpha   90.00
_cell.angle_beta   90.00
_cell.angle_gamma   90.00
#
_symmetry.space_group_name_H-M   'P 1'
#
loop_
_entity.id
_entity.type
_entity.pdbx_description
1 polymer ?
#
loop_
_entity_poly.entity_id
_entity_poly.type
_entity_poly.pdbx_seq_one_letter_code
_entity_poly.pdbx_strand_id
1 'polypeptide(L)'
;EVLLPVLDMFHKKFPDIRIRINNSTTPAAMNALKSGSVDFSVVTSPVEYDDEFEIVNIKDFDDVPVCGKEMAFLKERIIGIGELKEYPLISLSKGSSTYDFYSKIFAENGLKYAPDTEVATADLILPLVKNNLGIGFLPKNLVESDLESGEIFKLNLKEKISSRQICIAENKNVSLGVAASELKNM
;
A
#
# COMPACT_ATOMS: atom_id res chain seq x y z
N GLU A 1 8.45 5.14 2.26
CA GLU A 1 9.92 5.08 2.04
C GLU A 1 10.36 5.74 0.72
N VAL A 2 9.63 5.57 -0.40
CA VAL A 2 10.01 6.15 -1.71
C VAL A 2 10.03 7.68 -1.67
N LEU A 3 9.03 8.30 -1.05
CA LEU A 3 8.87 9.76 -1.03
C LEU A 3 9.82 10.48 -0.07
N LEU A 4 10.13 9.90 1.09
CA LEU A 4 10.88 10.63 2.12
C LEU A 4 12.26 11.11 1.67
N PRO A 5 13.08 10.30 0.95
CA PRO A 5 14.36 10.79 0.41
C PRO A 5 14.20 11.92 -0.60
N VAL A 6 13.18 11.85 -1.46
CA VAL A 6 12.87 12.87 -2.46
C VAL A 6 12.44 14.17 -1.79
N LEU A 7 11.58 14.09 -0.77
CA LEU A 7 11.14 15.24 0.01
C LEU A 7 12.30 15.92 0.76
N ASP A 8 13.24 15.14 1.31
CA ASP A 8 14.45 15.67 1.95
C ASP A 8 15.33 16.44 0.95
N MET A 9 15.56 15.84 -0.22
CA MET A 9 16.33 16.52 -1.29
C MET A 9 15.63 17.79 -1.76
N PHE A 10 14.31 17.73 -1.95
CA PHE A 10 13.53 18.90 -2.38
C PHE A 10 13.57 20.01 -1.35
N HIS A 11 13.39 19.71 -0.06
CA HIS A 11 13.43 20.71 1.00
C HIS A 11 14.81 21.36 1.12
N LYS A 12 15.90 20.60 0.95
CA LYS A 12 17.25 21.14 0.92
C LYS A 12 17.49 22.09 -0.26
N LYS A 13 16.92 21.76 -1.44
CA LYS A 13 17.03 22.59 -2.65
C LYS A 13 16.14 23.83 -2.59
N PHE A 14 14.98 23.74 -1.96
CA PHE A 14 13.95 24.78 -1.92
C PHE A 14 13.40 24.97 -0.48
N PRO A 15 14.20 25.52 0.45
CA PRO A 15 13.85 25.57 1.87
C PRO A 15 12.62 26.45 2.18
N ASP A 16 12.33 27.44 1.33
CA ASP A 16 11.20 28.36 1.53
C ASP A 16 9.86 27.82 0.99
N ILE A 17 9.89 26.69 0.26
CA ILE A 17 8.67 26.07 -0.28
C ILE A 17 8.00 25.21 0.79
N ARG A 18 6.73 25.49 1.03
CA ARG A 18 5.92 24.69 1.96
C ARG A 18 5.32 23.49 1.25
N ILE A 19 5.60 22.29 1.78
CA ILE A 19 5.00 21.03 1.31
C ILE A 19 3.84 20.70 2.24
N ARG A 20 2.69 20.35 1.66
CA ARG A 20 1.56 19.78 2.39
C ARG A 20 1.36 18.34 1.93
N ILE A 21 1.37 17.41 2.86
CA ILE A 21 1.19 15.98 2.59
C ILE A 21 -0.14 15.54 3.18
N ASN A 22 -1.01 14.97 2.33
CA ASN A 22 -2.25 14.33 2.75
C ASN A 22 -2.07 12.82 2.66
N ASN A 23 -2.17 12.12 3.79
CA ASN A 23 -2.17 10.67 3.81
C ASN A 23 -3.61 10.15 3.74
N SER A 24 -3.94 9.39 2.70
CA SER A 24 -5.30 8.90 2.46
C SER A 24 -5.29 7.63 1.58
N THR A 25 -6.46 7.01 1.41
CA THR A 25 -6.62 5.88 0.48
C THR A 25 -6.48 6.34 -0.97
N THR A 26 -6.10 5.43 -1.88
CA THR A 26 -5.99 5.74 -3.33
C THR A 26 -7.24 6.42 -3.88
N PRO A 27 -8.49 5.94 -3.64
CA PRO A 27 -9.68 6.64 -4.13
C PRO A 27 -9.81 8.06 -3.57
N ALA A 28 -9.50 8.28 -2.29
CA ALA A 28 -9.57 9.61 -1.68
C ALA A 28 -8.48 10.55 -2.24
N ALA A 29 -7.26 10.04 -2.50
CA ALA A 29 -6.19 10.79 -3.12
C ALA A 29 -6.53 11.19 -4.57
N MET A 30 -7.16 10.29 -5.35
CA MET A 30 -7.62 10.59 -6.71
C MET A 30 -8.74 11.63 -6.72
N ASN A 31 -9.67 11.57 -5.75
CA ASN A 31 -10.70 12.60 -5.59
C ASN A 31 -10.12 13.96 -5.22
N ALA A 32 -9.10 14.00 -4.35
CA ALA A 32 -8.40 15.23 -4.01
C ALA A 32 -7.68 15.84 -5.22
N LEU A 33 -7.09 14.99 -6.06
CA LEU A 33 -6.48 15.39 -7.32
C LEU A 33 -7.53 15.95 -8.30
N LYS A 34 -8.67 15.27 -8.44
CA LYS A 34 -9.78 15.69 -9.31
C LYS A 34 -10.34 17.05 -8.91
N SER A 35 -10.46 17.30 -7.61
CA SER A 35 -10.93 18.58 -7.07
C SER A 35 -9.89 19.71 -7.09
N GLY A 36 -8.64 19.45 -7.50
CA GLY A 36 -7.54 20.41 -7.45
C GLY A 36 -7.08 20.75 -6.03
N SER A 37 -7.42 19.93 -5.04
CA SER A 37 -6.99 20.12 -3.65
C SER A 37 -5.53 19.73 -3.41
N VAL A 38 -4.94 18.98 -4.32
CA VAL A 38 -3.53 18.59 -4.37
C VAL A 38 -2.99 18.75 -5.77
N ASP A 39 -1.70 19.02 -5.91
CA ASP A 39 -1.03 19.21 -7.20
C ASP A 39 -0.87 17.88 -7.95
N PHE A 40 -0.42 16.85 -7.25
CA PHE A 40 -0.32 15.47 -7.75
C PHE A 40 -0.52 14.48 -6.61
N SER A 41 -0.77 13.22 -6.95
CA SER A 41 -0.95 12.15 -5.97
C SER A 41 0.02 11.01 -6.21
N VAL A 42 0.58 10.44 -5.13
CA VAL A 42 1.31 9.18 -5.18
C VAL A 42 0.41 8.10 -4.60
N VAL A 43 0.06 7.14 -5.43
CA VAL A 43 -0.95 6.12 -5.15
C VAL A 43 -0.42 4.72 -5.43
N THR A 44 -1.11 3.72 -4.91
CA THR A 44 -0.79 2.31 -5.20
C THR A 44 -1.89 1.67 -6.03
N SER A 45 -1.49 0.81 -6.97
CA SER A 45 -2.44 0.04 -7.79
C SER A 45 -3.28 -0.95 -6.93
N PRO A 46 -4.49 -1.32 -7.36
CA PRO A 46 -5.16 -0.84 -8.57
C PRO A 46 -5.60 0.62 -8.45
N VAL A 47 -5.52 1.34 -9.55
CA VAL A 47 -6.04 2.70 -9.71
C VAL A 47 -7.14 2.64 -10.75
N GLU A 48 -8.30 3.20 -10.47
CA GLU A 48 -9.38 3.29 -11.45
C GLU A 48 -8.91 4.15 -12.63
N TYR A 49 -9.18 3.67 -13.84
CA TYR A 49 -8.85 4.41 -15.04
C TYR A 49 -9.85 5.56 -15.25
N ASP A 50 -9.33 6.76 -15.43
CA ASP A 50 -10.10 7.95 -15.77
C ASP A 50 -9.25 8.77 -16.76
N ASP A 51 -9.81 9.11 -17.89
CA ASP A 51 -9.14 9.84 -18.98
C ASP A 51 -8.61 11.23 -18.56
N GLU A 52 -9.13 11.79 -17.46
CA GLU A 52 -8.69 13.07 -16.91
C GLU A 52 -7.27 12.98 -16.30
N PHE A 53 -6.80 11.78 -15.96
CA PHE A 53 -5.51 11.61 -15.28
C PHE A 53 -4.43 11.02 -16.17
N GLU A 54 -3.21 11.47 -15.96
CA GLU A 54 -2.01 10.80 -16.36
C GLU A 54 -1.49 10.01 -15.16
N ILE A 55 -1.27 8.70 -15.34
CA ILE A 55 -0.80 7.80 -14.28
C ILE A 55 0.50 7.15 -14.76
N VAL A 56 1.59 7.44 -14.08
CA VAL A 56 2.92 6.95 -14.39
C VAL A 56 3.39 5.99 -13.30
N ASN A 57 3.76 4.75 -13.68
CA ASN A 57 4.37 3.81 -12.75
C ASN A 57 5.79 4.29 -12.38
N ILE A 58 6.06 4.39 -11.08
CA ILE A 58 7.39 4.73 -10.54
C ILE A 58 8.14 3.45 -10.15
N LYS A 59 7.44 2.51 -9.49
CA LYS A 59 8.07 1.33 -8.91
C LYS A 59 7.07 0.19 -8.74
N ASP A 60 7.47 -1.02 -9.10
CA ASP A 60 6.75 -2.22 -8.72
C ASP A 60 7.14 -2.65 -7.30
N PHE A 61 6.21 -3.29 -6.60
CA PHE A 61 6.45 -3.89 -5.29
C PHE A 61 5.60 -5.13 -5.09
N ASP A 62 6.11 -6.03 -4.25
CA ASP A 62 5.40 -7.25 -3.86
C ASP A 62 4.93 -7.13 -2.42
N ASP A 63 3.67 -7.45 -2.20
CA ASP A 63 3.14 -7.67 -0.86
C ASP A 63 3.44 -9.10 -0.42
N VAL A 64 3.78 -9.24 0.86
CA VAL A 64 3.99 -10.54 1.49
C VAL A 64 3.04 -10.72 2.67
N PRO A 65 2.41 -11.90 2.82
CA PRO A 65 1.64 -12.22 4.02
C PRO A 65 2.60 -12.44 5.19
N VAL A 66 2.31 -11.79 6.30
CA VAL A 66 3.11 -11.84 7.52
C VAL A 66 2.26 -12.09 8.74
N CYS A 67 2.83 -12.76 9.74
CA CYS A 67 2.21 -13.00 11.04
C CYS A 67 3.18 -12.72 12.18
N GLY A 68 2.64 -12.54 13.38
CA GLY A 68 3.42 -12.39 14.61
C GLY A 68 3.93 -13.72 15.16
N LYS A 69 4.60 -13.65 16.31
CA LYS A 69 5.30 -14.79 16.96
C LYS A 69 4.38 -15.96 17.32
N GLU A 70 3.15 -15.71 17.74
CA GLU A 70 2.21 -16.76 18.12
C GLU A 70 1.76 -17.64 16.95
N MET A 71 1.80 -17.11 15.73
CA MET A 71 1.47 -17.85 14.50
C MET A 71 2.72 -18.25 13.69
N ALA A 72 3.93 -18.12 14.26
CA ALA A 72 5.20 -18.44 13.58
C ALA A 72 5.30 -19.90 13.08
N PHE A 73 4.53 -20.83 13.64
CA PHE A 73 4.45 -22.21 13.19
C PHE A 73 3.94 -22.34 11.74
N LEU A 74 3.24 -21.32 11.24
CA LEU A 74 2.73 -21.30 9.86
C LEU A 74 3.83 -21.10 8.82
N LYS A 75 4.98 -20.50 9.17
CA LYS A 75 6.08 -20.24 8.22
C LYS A 75 6.69 -21.51 7.64
N GLU A 76 6.62 -22.62 8.38
CA GLU A 76 7.18 -23.93 7.98
C GLU A 76 6.29 -24.69 6.98
N ARG A 77 5.10 -24.15 6.68
CA ARG A 77 4.12 -24.78 5.79
C ARG A 77 3.92 -23.94 4.53
N ILE A 78 3.51 -24.62 3.46
CA ILE A 78 2.90 -23.94 2.31
C ILE A 78 1.40 -23.93 2.57
N ILE A 79 0.82 -22.73 2.63
CA ILE A 79 -0.57 -22.50 3.01
C ILE A 79 -1.36 -22.08 1.78
N GLY A 80 -2.51 -22.71 1.54
CA GLY A 80 -3.45 -22.22 0.52
C GLY A 80 -4.16 -20.97 1.00
N ILE A 81 -4.46 -20.03 0.07
CA ILE A 81 -5.18 -18.79 0.42
C ILE A 81 -6.52 -19.08 1.13
N GLY A 82 -7.14 -20.22 0.83
CA GLY A 82 -8.37 -20.68 1.51
C GLY A 82 -8.19 -21.06 2.98
N GLU A 83 -6.98 -21.42 3.40
CA GLU A 83 -6.67 -21.72 4.80
C GLU A 83 -6.55 -20.43 5.64
N LEU A 84 -6.28 -19.27 5.02
CA LEU A 84 -6.16 -18.01 5.73
C LEU A 84 -7.44 -17.60 6.47
N LYS A 85 -8.61 -18.09 6.04
CA LYS A 85 -9.90 -17.88 6.73
C LYS A 85 -9.96 -18.50 8.14
N GLU A 86 -9.04 -19.41 8.47
CA GLU A 86 -8.96 -20.05 9.78
C GLU A 86 -8.19 -19.18 10.79
N TYR A 87 -7.61 -18.09 10.34
CA TYR A 87 -6.80 -17.15 11.12
C TYR A 87 -7.36 -15.75 11.00
N PRO A 88 -7.25 -14.93 12.06
CA PRO A 88 -7.64 -13.53 11.97
C PRO A 88 -6.86 -12.81 10.86
N LEU A 89 -7.56 -12.05 10.01
CA LEU A 89 -6.97 -11.24 8.95
C LEU A 89 -7.06 -9.75 9.29
N ILE A 90 -5.98 -9.03 9.02
CA ILE A 90 -5.89 -7.59 9.16
C ILE A 90 -5.79 -6.96 7.77
N SER A 91 -6.62 -5.99 7.48
CA SER A 91 -6.65 -5.30 6.19
C SER A 91 -6.89 -3.81 6.32
N LEU A 92 -6.67 -3.09 5.23
CA LEU A 92 -7.26 -1.76 5.07
C LEU A 92 -8.78 -1.86 4.96
N SER A 93 -9.45 -0.78 5.36
CA SER A 93 -10.91 -0.70 5.33
C SER A 93 -11.45 -0.87 3.91
N LYS A 94 -12.66 -1.42 3.85
CA LYS A 94 -13.44 -1.55 2.62
C LYS A 94 -13.56 -0.19 1.91
N GLY A 95 -13.43 -0.21 0.57
CA GLY A 95 -13.38 1.00 -0.26
C GLY A 95 -11.96 1.58 -0.42
N SER A 96 -10.93 0.91 0.06
CA SER A 96 -9.55 1.17 -0.33
C SER A 96 -9.13 0.28 -1.49
N SER A 97 -8.29 0.77 -2.40
CA SER A 97 -7.76 -0.03 -3.53
C SER A 97 -7.03 -1.29 -3.07
N THR A 98 -6.43 -1.27 -1.88
CA THR A 98 -5.77 -2.46 -1.30
C THR A 98 -6.79 -3.51 -0.87
N TYR A 99 -7.90 -3.10 -0.23
CA TYR A 99 -8.99 -4.03 0.08
C TYR A 99 -9.56 -4.67 -1.18
N ASP A 100 -9.82 -3.87 -2.21
CA ASP A 100 -10.39 -4.33 -3.48
C ASP A 100 -9.42 -5.27 -4.21
N PHE A 101 -8.11 -5.00 -4.14
CA PHE A 101 -7.07 -5.87 -4.68
C PHE A 101 -7.12 -7.27 -4.05
N TYR A 102 -7.14 -7.38 -2.71
CA TYR A 102 -7.23 -8.68 -2.03
C TYR A 102 -8.60 -9.32 -2.21
N SER A 103 -9.67 -8.54 -2.18
CA SER A 103 -11.02 -9.03 -2.44
C SER A 103 -11.10 -9.74 -3.81
N LYS A 104 -10.46 -9.19 -4.82
CA LYS A 104 -10.37 -9.79 -6.16
C LYS A 104 -9.58 -11.11 -6.13
N ILE A 105 -8.40 -11.14 -5.49
CA ILE A 105 -7.58 -12.35 -5.39
C ILE A 105 -8.34 -13.48 -4.68
N PHE A 106 -9.03 -13.18 -3.59
CA PHE A 106 -9.84 -14.17 -2.88
C PHE A 106 -10.99 -14.64 -3.76
N ALA A 107 -11.70 -13.74 -4.47
CA ALA A 107 -12.79 -14.08 -5.36
C ALA A 107 -12.35 -14.98 -6.53
N GLU A 108 -11.18 -14.74 -7.12
CA GLU A 108 -10.57 -15.58 -8.17
C GLU A 108 -10.31 -17.02 -7.69
N ASN A 109 -10.17 -17.22 -6.38
CA ASN A 109 -10.03 -18.52 -5.73
C ASN A 109 -11.36 -19.06 -5.16
N GLY A 110 -12.51 -18.45 -5.53
CA GLY A 110 -13.84 -18.87 -5.07
C GLY A 110 -14.12 -18.55 -3.60
N LEU A 111 -13.40 -17.59 -3.02
CA LEU A 111 -13.45 -17.23 -1.61
C LEU A 111 -13.97 -15.80 -1.42
N LYS A 112 -14.56 -15.53 -0.27
CA LYS A 112 -14.89 -14.19 0.17
C LYS A 112 -13.74 -13.61 1.00
N TYR A 113 -13.27 -12.43 0.69
CA TYR A 113 -12.34 -11.68 1.54
C TYR A 113 -13.13 -11.04 2.68
N ALA A 114 -12.85 -11.44 3.89
CA ALA A 114 -13.56 -10.98 5.08
C ALA A 114 -12.55 -10.80 6.23
N PRO A 115 -11.80 -9.69 6.24
CA PRO A 115 -10.86 -9.40 7.34
C PRO A 115 -11.59 -9.20 8.66
N ASP A 116 -10.97 -9.67 9.75
CA ASP A 116 -11.49 -9.54 11.12
C ASP A 116 -11.17 -8.17 11.72
N THR A 117 -10.07 -7.56 11.27
CA THR A 117 -9.66 -6.23 11.69
C THR A 117 -9.45 -5.36 10.47
N GLU A 118 -10.16 -4.23 10.42
CA GLU A 118 -10.00 -3.21 9.39
C GLU A 118 -9.39 -1.93 9.96
N VAL A 119 -8.38 -1.40 9.28
CA VAL A 119 -7.70 -0.15 9.65
C VAL A 119 -7.78 0.87 8.53
N ALA A 120 -7.75 2.16 8.88
CA ALA A 120 -7.83 3.24 7.91
C ALA A 120 -6.55 3.43 7.12
N THR A 121 -5.38 3.15 7.71
CA THR A 121 -4.06 3.43 7.14
C THR A 121 -3.12 2.22 7.27
N ALA A 122 -2.24 2.02 6.29
CA ALA A 122 -1.40 0.83 6.20
C ALA A 122 -0.32 0.74 7.30
N ASP A 123 0.08 1.87 7.87
CA ASP A 123 1.05 1.95 8.96
C ASP A 123 0.57 1.25 10.25
N LEU A 124 -0.73 1.06 10.41
CA LEU A 124 -1.29 0.31 11.55
C LEU A 124 -1.23 -1.21 11.39
N ILE A 125 -1.09 -1.73 10.16
CA ILE A 125 -1.10 -3.19 9.93
C ILE A 125 0.10 -3.86 10.62
N LEU A 126 1.30 -3.34 10.41
CA LEU A 126 2.52 -3.93 10.98
C LEU A 126 2.52 -3.97 12.52
N PRO A 127 2.18 -2.90 13.24
CA PRO A 127 2.02 -2.95 14.70
C PRO A 127 1.00 -4.00 15.18
N LEU A 128 -0.13 -4.15 14.48
CA LEU A 128 -1.14 -5.15 14.84
C LEU A 128 -0.63 -6.57 14.62
N VAL A 129 0.08 -6.83 13.52
CA VAL A 129 0.72 -8.13 13.26
C VAL A 129 1.75 -8.45 14.32
N LYS A 130 2.62 -7.51 14.70
CA LYS A 130 3.62 -7.67 15.77
C LYS A 130 2.98 -8.04 17.11
N ASN A 131 1.79 -7.52 17.37
CA ASN A 131 1.03 -7.80 18.59
C ASN A 131 0.10 -9.04 18.45
N ASN A 132 0.32 -9.88 17.44
CA ASN A 132 -0.38 -11.15 17.23
C ASN A 132 -1.90 -11.03 16.98
N LEU A 133 -2.38 -9.88 16.49
CA LEU A 133 -3.81 -9.70 16.23
C LEU A 133 -4.28 -10.38 14.94
N GLY A 134 -3.36 -10.85 14.09
CA GLY A 134 -3.71 -11.56 12.87
C GLY A 134 -2.61 -11.55 11.81
N ILE A 135 -2.98 -12.04 10.64
CA ILE A 135 -2.16 -12.05 9.43
C ILE A 135 -2.45 -10.79 8.64
N GLY A 136 -1.40 -10.08 8.25
CA GLY A 136 -1.50 -8.90 7.38
C GLY A 136 -0.71 -9.10 6.09
N PHE A 137 -1.10 -8.38 5.04
CA PHE A 137 -0.34 -8.28 3.81
C PHE A 137 0.38 -6.93 3.77
N LEU A 138 1.68 -6.94 3.60
CA LEU A 138 2.50 -5.74 3.62
C LEU A 138 3.57 -5.77 2.52
N PRO A 139 3.96 -4.61 1.97
CA PRO A 139 5.08 -4.51 1.05
C PRO A 139 6.35 -5.10 1.67
N LYS A 140 6.99 -6.03 0.93
CA LYS A 140 8.17 -6.75 1.41
C LYS A 140 9.26 -5.83 1.96
N ASN A 141 9.55 -4.74 1.24
CA ASN A 141 10.57 -3.77 1.63
C ASN A 141 10.26 -3.01 2.94
N LEU A 142 8.99 -2.92 3.34
CA LEU A 142 8.61 -2.29 4.61
C LEU A 142 8.81 -3.18 5.82
N VAL A 143 8.88 -4.49 5.62
CA VAL A 143 8.93 -5.49 6.69
C VAL A 143 10.26 -6.24 6.76
N GLU A 144 11.21 -5.94 5.89
CA GLU A 144 12.50 -6.64 5.81
C GLU A 144 13.25 -6.68 7.14
N SER A 145 13.39 -5.53 7.81
CA SER A 145 14.09 -5.45 9.11
C SER A 145 13.38 -6.26 10.20
N ASP A 146 12.05 -6.30 10.18
CA ASP A 146 11.25 -7.03 11.16
C ASP A 146 11.25 -8.54 10.89
N LEU A 147 11.37 -8.94 9.63
CA LEU A 147 11.58 -10.33 9.23
C LEU A 147 12.97 -10.82 9.66
N GLU A 148 14.00 -10.02 9.43
CA GLU A 148 15.38 -10.33 9.81
C GLU A 148 15.57 -10.41 11.33
N SER A 149 14.93 -9.53 12.08
CA SER A 149 14.96 -9.54 13.55
C SER A 149 14.11 -10.64 14.19
N GLY A 150 13.23 -11.30 13.40
CA GLY A 150 12.30 -12.31 13.91
C GLY A 150 11.15 -11.75 14.74
N GLU A 151 10.83 -10.46 14.58
CA GLU A 151 9.65 -9.86 15.19
C GLU A 151 8.35 -10.31 14.50
N ILE A 152 8.43 -10.58 13.19
CA ILE A 152 7.36 -11.15 12.40
C ILE A 152 7.89 -12.25 11.47
N PHE A 153 7.00 -13.04 10.88
CA PHE A 153 7.35 -14.15 10.01
C PHE A 153 6.55 -14.09 8.71
N LYS A 154 7.24 -14.26 7.59
CA LYS A 154 6.61 -14.38 6.28
C LYS A 154 5.96 -15.75 6.15
N LEU A 155 4.75 -15.77 5.61
CA LEU A 155 4.03 -17.00 5.25
C LEU A 155 4.27 -17.36 3.79
N ASN A 156 4.31 -18.66 3.51
CA ASN A 156 4.49 -19.16 2.15
C ASN A 156 3.12 -19.57 1.60
N LEU A 157 2.56 -18.75 0.71
CA LEU A 157 1.30 -19.07 0.04
C LEU A 157 1.55 -19.97 -1.17
N LYS A 158 0.61 -20.88 -1.43
CA LYS A 158 0.57 -21.69 -2.64
C LYS A 158 0.24 -20.83 -3.86
N GLU A 159 -0.70 -19.91 -3.70
CA GLU A 159 -1.16 -19.00 -4.73
C GLU A 159 -0.21 -17.80 -4.83
N LYS A 160 0.09 -17.39 -6.07
CA LYS A 160 0.92 -16.22 -6.32
C LYS A 160 0.08 -14.95 -6.20
N ILE A 161 0.51 -14.03 -5.36
CA ILE A 161 -0.02 -12.68 -5.31
C ILE A 161 0.68 -11.86 -6.39
N SER A 162 -0.09 -11.15 -7.21
CA SER A 162 0.45 -10.26 -8.24
C SER A 162 1.19 -9.09 -7.62
N SER A 163 2.26 -8.63 -8.28
CA SER A 163 2.93 -7.39 -7.92
C SER A 163 1.98 -6.20 -8.07
N ARG A 164 2.18 -5.19 -7.24
CA ARG A 164 1.47 -3.92 -7.29
C ARG A 164 2.44 -2.81 -7.70
N GLN A 165 1.89 -1.64 -8.00
CA GLN A 165 2.66 -0.51 -8.48
C GLN A 165 2.48 0.71 -7.57
N ILE A 166 3.55 1.45 -7.39
CA ILE A 166 3.50 2.82 -6.90
C ILE A 166 3.47 3.73 -8.12
N CYS A 167 2.45 4.58 -8.21
CA CYS A 167 2.24 5.46 -9.34
C CYS A 167 2.17 6.90 -8.90
N ILE A 168 2.63 7.82 -9.76
CA ILE A 168 2.28 9.24 -9.71
C ILE A 168 1.06 9.44 -10.61
N ALA A 169 0.05 10.15 -10.09
CA ALA A 169 -1.11 10.58 -10.84
C ALA A 169 -1.16 12.11 -10.86
N GLU A 170 -1.44 12.67 -12.03
CA GLU A 170 -1.67 14.11 -12.23
C GLU A 170 -2.90 14.35 -13.12
N ASN A 171 -3.54 15.50 -12.94
CA ASN A 171 -4.69 15.87 -13.77
C ASN A 171 -4.19 16.53 -15.07
N LYS A 172 -4.47 15.93 -16.23
CA LYS A 172 -4.06 16.42 -17.55
C LYS A 172 -4.60 17.81 -17.89
N ASN A 173 -5.70 18.20 -17.27
CA ASN A 173 -6.37 19.48 -17.53
C ASN A 173 -5.85 20.62 -16.64
N VAL A 174 -4.93 20.33 -15.70
CA VAL A 174 -4.38 21.31 -14.75
C VAL A 174 -2.87 21.32 -14.88
N SER A 175 -2.31 22.48 -15.22
CA SER A 175 -0.86 22.65 -15.26
C SER A 175 -0.28 22.68 -13.84
N LEU A 176 0.72 21.85 -13.58
CA LEU A 176 1.46 21.89 -12.32
C LEU A 176 2.20 23.24 -12.17
N GLY A 177 2.18 23.78 -10.96
CA GLY A 177 3.06 24.89 -10.60
C GLY A 177 4.54 24.47 -10.69
N VAL A 178 5.45 25.44 -10.84
CA VAL A 178 6.89 25.18 -10.98
C VAL A 178 7.42 24.30 -9.85
N ALA A 179 7.06 24.58 -8.62
CA ALA A 179 7.52 23.83 -7.45
C ALA A 179 7.03 22.35 -7.46
N ALA A 180 5.75 22.14 -7.80
CA ALA A 180 5.18 20.80 -7.90
C ALA A 180 5.81 19.99 -9.04
N SER A 181 6.07 20.64 -10.18
CA SER A 181 6.76 20.03 -11.32
C SER A 181 8.20 19.63 -10.98
N GLU A 182 8.95 20.49 -10.28
CA GLU A 182 10.30 20.18 -9.81
C GLU A 182 10.30 18.99 -8.85
N LEU A 183 9.38 18.96 -7.89
CA LEU A 183 9.25 17.83 -6.93
C LEU A 183 8.92 16.52 -7.64
N LYS A 184 7.98 16.55 -8.59
CA LYS A 184 7.58 15.36 -9.36
C LYS A 184 8.74 14.77 -10.16
N ASN A 185 9.63 15.61 -10.67
CA ASN A 185 10.73 15.22 -11.55
C ASN A 185 12.02 14.80 -10.80
N MET A 186 12.04 14.84 -9.48
CA MET A 186 13.14 14.38 -8.65
C MET A 186 13.00 12.91 -8.31
#